data_bd634d282a97bdb722f466ea82eeb499
#
_entry.id   bd634d282a97bdb722f466ea82eeb499
#
_cell.length_a   1.000
_cell.length_b   1.000
_cell.length_c   1.000
_cell.angle_alpha   90.00
_cell.angle_beta   90.00
_cell.angle_gamma   90.00
#
_symmetry.space_group_name_H-M   'P 1'
#
loop_
_entity.id
_entity.type
_entity.pdbx_description
1 polymer ?
#
loop_
_entity_poly.entity_id
_entity_poly.type
_entity_poly.pdbx_seq_one_letter_code
_entity_poly.pdbx_strand_id
1 'polypeptide(L)'
;MPPPFDPLTLVHVVFSSRIAGGERHCIDLANAQAALGHRVHVIGSAGSAVAGALAPSVRFHGLKLPLLRGWRVAALARRLGADVCHGHLGPACKAVAHAGRAARIGTLHVGYKAHHHARLDGLVCVNRAQHEGLPKGEALASVIYNWAPERDARAAARHTDLRAELGLAPGQLLVGSVGRLHVSKGMDLLIAGFKVHAPADAVLAILGEGPDESALKQLAAGDARIRLLGFRSDVDQALKSFDLFVSPSREEAFPLAILEAMRAGRPVLSTATQGPREMLAGQPARLVPVGDADLLGRAIAEELRRLRVVPAGARGVSYATAAYDRSNAVARTLGFYRDVMLSQATQAHRFDDEEEAIIA
;
A
#
# COMPACT_ATOMS: atom_id res chain seq x y z
N MET A 1 -13.27 27.30 -6.69
CA MET A 1 -14.46 26.76 -7.36
C MET A 1 -15.18 25.85 -6.38
N PRO A 2 -16.52 25.93 -6.24
CA PRO A 2 -17.25 24.91 -5.47
C PRO A 2 -16.99 23.52 -6.09
N PRO A 3 -16.99 22.45 -5.29
CA PRO A 3 -16.81 21.11 -5.83
C PRO A 3 -17.95 20.83 -6.83
N PRO A 4 -17.67 20.16 -7.96
CA PRO A 4 -18.67 19.91 -9.00
C PRO A 4 -19.78 18.96 -8.59
N PHE A 5 -19.84 18.53 -7.33
CA PHE A 5 -20.80 17.56 -6.80
C PHE A 5 -21.15 17.85 -5.33
N ASP A 6 -22.34 17.43 -4.90
CA ASP A 6 -22.78 17.52 -3.51
C ASP A 6 -21.81 16.81 -2.56
N PRO A 7 -21.50 17.43 -1.41
CA PRO A 7 -20.59 16.86 -0.43
C PRO A 7 -21.15 15.56 0.18
N LEU A 8 -20.43 14.46 0.05
CA LEU A 8 -20.76 13.19 0.68
C LEU A 8 -20.28 13.15 2.14
N THR A 9 -20.98 12.37 2.97
CA THR A 9 -20.54 11.96 4.30
C THR A 9 -19.85 10.60 4.19
N LEU A 10 -18.53 10.59 4.30
CA LEU A 10 -17.70 9.43 4.12
C LEU A 10 -17.17 8.92 5.47
N VAL A 11 -17.34 7.63 5.73
CA VAL A 11 -16.84 6.99 6.95
C VAL A 11 -15.82 5.94 6.56
N HIS A 12 -14.55 6.20 6.81
CA HIS A 12 -13.49 5.18 6.69
C HIS A 12 -13.35 4.37 7.96
N VAL A 13 -13.07 3.08 7.83
CA VAL A 13 -12.90 2.19 8.97
C VAL A 13 -11.55 1.49 8.87
N VAL A 14 -10.72 1.60 9.92
CA VAL A 14 -9.42 0.92 10.00
C VAL A 14 -9.09 0.58 11.45
N PHE A 15 -8.86 -0.71 11.75
CA PHE A 15 -8.55 -1.17 13.11
C PHE A 15 -7.09 -1.59 13.22
N SER A 16 -6.23 -0.65 13.47
CA SER A 16 -4.80 -0.87 13.68
C SER A 16 -4.28 0.05 14.77
N SER A 17 -3.23 -0.36 15.47
CA SER A 17 -2.52 0.49 16.45
C SER A 17 -1.36 1.25 15.83
N ARG A 18 -0.80 0.75 14.73
CA ARG A 18 0.35 1.29 14.00
C ARG A 18 -0.04 1.71 12.58
N ILE A 19 0.80 2.49 11.94
CA ILE A 19 0.62 2.89 10.54
C ILE A 19 1.56 2.05 9.67
N ALA A 20 0.96 1.22 8.80
CA ALA A 20 1.63 0.52 7.72
C ALA A 20 0.96 0.91 6.38
N GLY A 21 1.21 0.18 5.28
CA GLY A 21 0.72 0.57 3.96
C GLY A 21 -0.80 0.75 3.84
N GLY A 22 -1.60 -0.16 4.40
CA GLY A 22 -3.07 -0.06 4.36
C GLY A 22 -3.62 1.11 5.19
N GLU A 23 -3.03 1.36 6.37
CA GLU A 23 -3.38 2.50 7.23
C GLU A 23 -2.97 3.83 6.59
N ARG A 24 -1.78 3.89 5.98
CA ARG A 24 -1.32 5.07 5.24
C ARG A 24 -2.28 5.39 4.09
N HIS A 25 -2.68 4.37 3.33
CA HIS A 25 -3.66 4.54 2.26
C HIS A 25 -5.00 5.12 2.79
N CYS A 26 -5.52 4.58 3.90
CA CYS A 26 -6.74 5.10 4.54
C CYS A 26 -6.59 6.58 4.94
N ILE A 27 -5.47 6.94 5.59
CA ILE A 27 -5.18 8.31 6.03
C ILE A 27 -5.11 9.26 4.83
N ASP A 28 -4.33 8.90 3.82
CA ASP A 28 -4.10 9.75 2.64
C ASP A 28 -5.40 9.94 1.85
N LEU A 29 -6.22 8.88 1.70
CA LEU A 29 -7.52 8.94 1.03
C LEU A 29 -8.49 9.84 1.81
N ALA A 30 -8.63 9.64 3.12
CA ALA A 30 -9.50 10.42 3.98
C ALA A 30 -9.12 11.91 3.97
N ASN A 31 -7.82 12.23 4.09
CA ASN A 31 -7.33 13.60 4.05
C ASN A 31 -7.59 14.27 2.69
N ALA A 32 -7.37 13.54 1.58
CA ALA A 32 -7.59 14.05 0.23
C ALA A 32 -9.09 14.32 -0.03
N GLN A 33 -9.97 13.43 0.40
CA GLN A 33 -11.42 13.60 0.25
C GLN A 33 -11.95 14.76 1.10
N ALA A 34 -11.42 14.94 2.32
CA ALA A 34 -11.76 16.10 3.15
C ALA A 34 -11.29 17.42 2.52
N ALA A 35 -10.10 17.42 1.87
CA ALA A 35 -9.61 18.60 1.13
C ALA A 35 -10.47 18.95 -0.10
N LEU A 36 -11.20 17.98 -0.65
CA LEU A 36 -12.18 18.16 -1.73
C LEU A 36 -13.57 18.62 -1.24
N GLY A 37 -13.74 18.86 0.08
CA GLY A 37 -14.97 19.39 0.66
C GLY A 37 -15.97 18.32 1.15
N HIS A 38 -15.62 17.03 1.13
CA HIS A 38 -16.45 15.97 1.72
C HIS A 38 -16.40 15.99 3.25
N ARG A 39 -17.49 15.55 3.90
CA ARG A 39 -17.53 15.33 5.36
C ARG A 39 -16.92 13.99 5.69
N VAL A 40 -15.67 13.97 6.15
CA VAL A 40 -14.92 12.73 6.34
C VAL A 40 -14.73 12.38 7.81
N HIS A 41 -15.06 11.14 8.15
CA HIS A 41 -14.89 10.54 9.47
C HIS A 41 -14.03 9.28 9.34
N VAL A 42 -13.19 9.02 10.35
CA VAL A 42 -12.43 7.77 10.45
C VAL A 42 -12.78 7.07 11.77
N ILE A 43 -13.20 5.82 11.68
CA ILE A 43 -13.45 4.95 12.84
C ILE A 43 -12.26 4.00 12.99
N GLY A 44 -11.63 4.01 14.15
CA GLY A 44 -10.46 3.16 14.43
C GLY A 44 -10.40 2.67 15.87
N SER A 45 -9.32 1.98 16.23
CA SER A 45 -9.04 1.63 17.62
C SER A 45 -8.69 2.88 18.44
N ALA A 46 -9.19 3.02 19.65
CA ALA A 46 -8.80 4.11 20.54
C ALA A 46 -7.29 4.05 20.82
N GLY A 47 -6.63 5.21 20.80
CA GLY A 47 -5.17 5.31 20.96
C GLY A 47 -4.35 4.90 19.71
N SER A 48 -5.00 4.68 18.55
CA SER A 48 -4.31 4.40 17.31
C SER A 48 -3.48 5.59 16.84
N ALA A 49 -2.27 5.32 16.32
CA ALA A 49 -1.42 6.33 15.68
C ALA A 49 -2.10 6.98 14.45
N VAL A 50 -3.11 6.33 13.87
CA VAL A 50 -3.90 6.87 12.75
C VAL A 50 -4.51 8.21 13.10
N ALA A 51 -5.01 8.38 14.33
CA ALA A 51 -5.66 9.63 14.76
C ALA A 51 -4.75 10.87 14.63
N GLY A 52 -3.47 10.72 14.98
CA GLY A 52 -2.49 11.81 14.92
C GLY A 52 -1.98 12.14 13.51
N ALA A 53 -2.29 11.28 12.52
CA ALA A 53 -1.87 11.48 11.13
C ALA A 53 -3.00 12.03 10.22
N LEU A 54 -4.21 12.18 10.77
CA LEU A 54 -5.34 12.75 10.04
C LEU A 54 -5.27 14.28 10.00
N ALA A 55 -5.74 14.86 8.91
CA ALA A 55 -5.90 16.30 8.78
C ALA A 55 -6.95 16.82 9.80
N PRO A 56 -6.84 18.08 10.26
CA PRO A 56 -7.79 18.67 11.23
C PRO A 56 -9.26 18.66 10.76
N SER A 57 -9.50 18.64 9.45
CA SER A 57 -10.83 18.53 8.83
C SER A 57 -11.45 17.14 8.91
N VAL A 58 -10.67 16.10 9.22
CA VAL A 58 -11.12 14.70 9.36
C VAL A 58 -11.38 14.39 10.82
N ARG A 59 -12.59 13.88 11.14
CA ARG A 59 -12.95 13.54 12.52
C ARG A 59 -12.65 12.08 12.82
N PHE A 60 -11.82 11.83 13.85
CA PHE A 60 -11.53 10.48 14.32
C PHE A 60 -12.47 10.01 15.44
N HIS A 61 -12.94 8.76 15.34
CA HIS A 61 -13.80 8.10 16.31
C HIS A 61 -13.13 6.83 16.84
N GLY A 62 -12.57 6.88 18.05
CA GLY A 62 -11.85 5.77 18.68
C GLY A 62 -12.79 4.78 19.39
N LEU A 63 -12.77 3.52 18.98
CA LEU A 63 -13.46 2.43 19.67
C LEU A 63 -12.56 1.79 20.73
N LYS A 64 -12.94 1.89 22.03
CA LYS A 64 -12.15 1.38 23.16
C LYS A 64 -12.08 -0.16 23.20
N LEU A 65 -13.18 -0.84 22.86
CA LEU A 65 -13.29 -2.29 22.97
C LEU A 65 -13.46 -2.93 21.58
N PRO A 66 -12.81 -4.09 21.31
CA PRO A 66 -12.95 -4.79 20.04
C PRO A 66 -14.30 -5.51 19.87
N LEU A 67 -15.06 -5.65 20.94
CA LEU A 67 -16.35 -6.34 20.92
C LEU A 67 -17.40 -5.55 20.14
N LEU A 68 -18.24 -6.27 19.38
CA LEU A 68 -19.37 -5.73 18.64
C LEU A 68 -18.99 -4.61 17.66
N ARG A 69 -17.78 -4.65 17.10
CA ARG A 69 -17.27 -3.62 16.17
C ARG A 69 -18.25 -3.33 15.03
N GLY A 70 -18.84 -4.35 14.43
CA GLY A 70 -19.80 -4.19 13.33
C GLY A 70 -21.02 -3.35 13.75
N TRP A 71 -21.66 -3.68 14.89
CA TRP A 71 -22.80 -2.94 15.42
C TRP A 71 -22.46 -1.49 15.78
N ARG A 72 -21.27 -1.27 16.34
CA ARG A 72 -20.81 0.07 16.72
C ARG A 72 -20.49 0.93 15.51
N VAL A 73 -19.91 0.33 14.46
CA VAL A 73 -19.71 1.00 13.16
C VAL A 73 -21.05 1.35 12.56
N ALA A 74 -22.01 0.41 12.52
CA ALA A 74 -23.34 0.65 11.98
C ALA A 74 -24.10 1.76 12.72
N ALA A 75 -24.08 1.75 14.07
CA ALA A 75 -24.73 2.77 14.87
C ALA A 75 -24.11 4.16 14.65
N LEU A 76 -22.79 4.24 14.55
CA LEU A 76 -22.10 5.50 14.30
C LEU A 76 -22.32 6.00 12.86
N ALA A 77 -22.24 5.13 11.86
CA ALA A 77 -22.52 5.45 10.46
C ALA A 77 -23.94 6.03 10.30
N ARG A 78 -24.94 5.38 10.92
CA ARG A 78 -26.32 5.88 10.91
C ARG A 78 -26.46 7.26 11.58
N ARG A 79 -25.82 7.45 12.75
CA ARG A 79 -25.85 8.74 13.47
C ARG A 79 -25.20 9.87 12.69
N LEU A 80 -24.17 9.57 11.91
CA LEU A 80 -23.45 10.52 11.09
C LEU A 80 -24.16 10.80 9.76
N GLY A 81 -25.19 10.03 9.40
CA GLY A 81 -25.82 10.10 8.08
C GLY A 81 -24.82 9.73 6.98
N ALA A 82 -24.06 8.64 7.18
CA ALA A 82 -23.05 8.22 6.23
C ALA A 82 -23.68 7.78 4.90
N ASP A 83 -23.18 8.36 3.80
CA ASP A 83 -23.50 7.91 2.43
C ASP A 83 -22.67 6.68 2.07
N VAL A 84 -21.41 6.65 2.51
CA VAL A 84 -20.45 5.58 2.24
C VAL A 84 -19.73 5.16 3.52
N CYS A 85 -19.59 3.84 3.72
CA CYS A 85 -18.69 3.24 4.70
C CYS A 85 -17.63 2.43 3.98
N HIS A 86 -16.36 2.85 4.09
CA HIS A 86 -15.23 2.22 3.41
C HIS A 86 -14.29 1.54 4.40
N GLY A 87 -14.19 0.21 4.33
CA GLY A 87 -13.32 -0.61 5.16
C GLY A 87 -11.93 -0.78 4.55
N HIS A 88 -10.90 -0.58 5.39
CA HIS A 88 -9.51 -0.85 5.03
C HIS A 88 -8.99 -2.01 5.86
N LEU A 89 -8.47 -3.06 5.21
CA LEU A 89 -8.09 -4.33 5.83
C LEU A 89 -9.28 -5.19 6.29
N GLY A 90 -9.08 -6.51 6.33
CA GLY A 90 -10.16 -7.48 6.53
C GLY A 90 -11.07 -7.25 7.75
N PRO A 91 -10.54 -7.01 8.96
CA PRO A 91 -11.40 -6.77 10.13
C PRO A 91 -12.31 -5.53 10.01
N ALA A 92 -11.83 -4.49 9.31
CA ALA A 92 -12.63 -3.29 9.06
C ALA A 92 -13.69 -3.55 7.98
N CYS A 93 -13.35 -4.24 6.90
CA CYS A 93 -14.30 -4.67 5.88
C CYS A 93 -15.44 -5.50 6.48
N LYS A 94 -15.12 -6.47 7.38
CA LYS A 94 -16.13 -7.23 8.12
C LYS A 94 -17.05 -6.35 8.97
N ALA A 95 -16.51 -5.30 9.59
CA ALA A 95 -17.32 -4.39 10.39
C ALA A 95 -18.22 -3.49 9.53
N VAL A 96 -17.72 -3.00 8.40
CA VAL A 96 -18.47 -2.20 7.42
C VAL A 96 -19.67 -2.97 6.84
N ALA A 97 -19.58 -4.28 6.72
CA ALA A 97 -20.70 -5.13 6.27
C ALA A 97 -22.01 -4.96 7.08
N HIS A 98 -21.97 -4.27 8.20
CA HIS A 98 -23.12 -3.97 9.06
C HIS A 98 -23.63 -2.51 8.94
N ALA A 99 -23.08 -1.70 8.03
CA ALA A 99 -23.30 -0.24 7.98
C ALA A 99 -24.70 0.21 7.51
N GLY A 100 -25.65 -0.71 7.39
CA GLY A 100 -27.06 -0.38 7.11
C GLY A 100 -27.25 0.16 5.69
N ARG A 101 -27.81 1.38 5.54
CA ARG A 101 -28.11 1.99 4.24
C ARG A 101 -26.91 2.61 3.53
N ALA A 102 -25.80 2.87 4.23
CA ALA A 102 -24.58 3.40 3.60
C ALA A 102 -24.01 2.39 2.60
N ALA A 103 -23.49 2.86 1.48
CA ALA A 103 -22.75 2.02 0.54
C ALA A 103 -21.54 1.39 1.22
N ARG A 104 -21.48 0.06 1.24
CA ARG A 104 -20.48 -0.74 1.98
C ARG A 104 -19.34 -1.12 1.04
N ILE A 105 -18.20 -0.49 1.20
CA ILE A 105 -17.08 -0.64 0.30
C ILE A 105 -15.86 -1.17 1.05
N GLY A 106 -15.02 -1.95 0.39
CA GLY A 106 -13.76 -2.44 0.94
C GLY A 106 -12.62 -2.38 -0.04
N THR A 107 -11.43 -1.94 0.42
CA THR A 107 -10.19 -2.05 -0.36
C THR A 107 -9.46 -3.34 -0.03
N LEU A 108 -9.12 -4.11 -1.07
CA LEU A 108 -8.43 -5.40 -0.99
C LEU A 108 -6.91 -5.19 -0.91
N HIS A 109 -6.39 -4.68 0.23
CA HIS A 109 -4.95 -4.43 0.41
C HIS A 109 -4.09 -5.69 0.34
N VAL A 110 -4.66 -6.86 0.67
CA VAL A 110 -3.95 -8.15 0.65
C VAL A 110 -4.56 -9.12 -0.35
N GLY A 111 -5.89 -9.14 -0.45
CA GLY A 111 -6.64 -10.04 -1.33
C GLY A 111 -8.03 -10.32 -0.79
N TYR A 112 -8.86 -10.96 -1.62
CA TYR A 112 -10.23 -11.33 -1.26
C TYR A 112 -10.27 -12.47 -0.23
N LYS A 113 -11.13 -12.30 0.78
CA LYS A 113 -11.50 -13.33 1.76
C LYS A 113 -13.01 -13.24 1.99
N ALA A 114 -13.76 -14.29 1.68
CA ALA A 114 -15.22 -14.29 1.74
C ALA A 114 -15.77 -13.82 3.09
N HIS A 115 -15.20 -14.29 4.22
CA HIS A 115 -15.63 -13.91 5.56
C HIS A 115 -15.39 -12.43 5.94
N HIS A 116 -14.65 -11.70 5.13
CA HIS A 116 -14.45 -10.26 5.27
C HIS A 116 -15.23 -9.43 4.24
N HIS A 117 -15.41 -9.94 3.02
CA HIS A 117 -15.77 -9.12 1.88
C HIS A 117 -17.09 -9.50 1.20
N ALA A 118 -17.63 -10.73 1.40
CA ALA A 118 -18.78 -11.22 0.66
C ALA A 118 -20.10 -10.42 0.89
N ARG A 119 -20.15 -9.58 1.92
CA ARG A 119 -21.35 -8.78 2.26
C ARG A 119 -21.16 -7.29 1.98
N LEU A 120 -20.17 -6.94 1.18
CA LEU A 120 -19.93 -5.57 0.73
C LEU A 120 -20.61 -5.33 -0.62
N ASP A 121 -21.01 -4.09 -0.87
CA ASP A 121 -21.64 -3.68 -2.12
C ASP A 121 -20.60 -3.33 -3.20
N GLY A 122 -19.39 -2.91 -2.75
CA GLY A 122 -18.30 -2.54 -3.64
C GLY A 122 -16.94 -3.01 -3.16
N LEU A 123 -16.08 -3.42 -4.11
CA LEU A 123 -14.72 -3.88 -3.87
C LEU A 123 -13.72 -3.07 -4.69
N VAL A 124 -12.78 -2.42 -4.03
CA VAL A 124 -11.63 -1.77 -4.66
C VAL A 124 -10.48 -2.77 -4.70
N CYS A 125 -10.11 -3.22 -5.89
CA CYS A 125 -8.95 -4.06 -6.15
C CYS A 125 -7.73 -3.19 -6.43
N VAL A 126 -6.58 -3.47 -5.80
CA VAL A 126 -5.37 -2.67 -5.99
C VAL A 126 -4.52 -3.14 -7.17
N ASN A 127 -4.90 -4.23 -7.84
CA ASN A 127 -4.33 -4.73 -9.07
C ASN A 127 -5.37 -5.53 -9.87
N ARG A 128 -5.09 -5.79 -11.16
CA ARG A 128 -5.98 -6.52 -12.07
C ARG A 128 -6.16 -7.98 -11.69
N ALA A 129 -5.08 -8.63 -11.25
CA ALA A 129 -5.14 -10.04 -10.85
C ALA A 129 -6.11 -10.27 -9.67
N GLN A 130 -6.21 -9.30 -8.74
CA GLN A 130 -7.24 -9.36 -7.69
C GLN A 130 -8.65 -9.25 -8.27
N HIS A 131 -8.87 -8.34 -9.21
CA HIS A 131 -10.16 -8.15 -9.85
C HIS A 131 -10.60 -9.38 -10.65
N GLU A 132 -9.70 -9.95 -11.46
CA GLU A 132 -9.94 -11.15 -12.25
C GLU A 132 -10.18 -12.39 -11.39
N GLY A 133 -9.55 -12.46 -10.22
CA GLY A 133 -9.70 -13.56 -9.25
C GLY A 133 -10.88 -13.43 -8.29
N LEU A 134 -11.75 -12.40 -8.43
CA LEU A 134 -12.94 -12.28 -7.60
C LEU A 134 -13.95 -13.37 -7.93
N PRO A 135 -14.66 -13.91 -6.91
CA PRO A 135 -15.80 -14.77 -7.17
C PRO A 135 -16.90 -13.98 -7.89
N LYS A 136 -17.64 -14.65 -8.75
CA LYS A 136 -18.87 -14.07 -9.34
C LYS A 136 -19.84 -13.73 -8.22
N GLY A 137 -20.34 -12.50 -8.19
CA GLY A 137 -21.23 -12.01 -7.14
C GLY A 137 -21.84 -10.68 -7.51
N GLU A 138 -22.68 -10.16 -6.63
CA GLU A 138 -23.46 -8.92 -6.84
C GLU A 138 -22.65 -7.66 -6.53
N ALA A 139 -21.53 -7.77 -5.80
CA ALA A 139 -20.69 -6.63 -5.48
C ALA A 139 -20.05 -6.04 -6.74
N LEU A 140 -20.18 -4.73 -6.92
CA LEU A 140 -19.40 -4.03 -7.94
C LEU A 140 -17.91 -4.10 -7.61
N ALA A 141 -17.06 -4.15 -8.62
CA ALA A 141 -15.62 -4.16 -8.41
C ALA A 141 -14.92 -3.23 -9.39
N SER A 142 -13.87 -2.55 -8.91
CA SER A 142 -13.05 -1.68 -9.74
C SER A 142 -11.58 -1.81 -9.37
N VAL A 143 -10.70 -1.75 -10.38
CA VAL A 143 -9.26 -1.67 -10.16
C VAL A 143 -8.88 -0.21 -9.95
N ILE A 144 -8.47 0.13 -8.73
CA ILE A 144 -7.97 1.46 -8.39
C ILE A 144 -6.60 1.27 -7.73
N TYR A 145 -5.56 1.66 -8.45
CA TYR A 145 -4.20 1.50 -7.97
C TYR A 145 -3.91 2.36 -6.73
N ASN A 146 -3.08 1.85 -5.85
CA ASN A 146 -2.50 2.65 -4.79
C ASN A 146 -1.53 3.69 -5.37
N TRP A 147 -1.18 4.66 -4.56
CA TRP A 147 -0.21 5.72 -4.88
C TRP A 147 0.90 5.73 -3.83
N ALA A 148 2.06 6.24 -4.19
CA ALA A 148 3.08 6.56 -3.21
C ALA A 148 2.67 7.81 -2.41
N PRO A 149 2.99 7.87 -1.10
CA PRO A 149 2.75 9.06 -0.29
C PRO A 149 3.33 10.30 -0.95
N GLU A 150 2.70 11.45 -0.75
CA GLU A 150 3.32 12.72 -1.12
C GLU A 150 4.58 12.95 -0.28
N ARG A 151 5.59 13.50 -0.91
CA ARG A 151 6.83 13.85 -0.23
C ARG A 151 6.53 14.93 0.81
N ASP A 152 6.83 14.66 2.07
CA ASP A 152 6.84 15.71 3.08
C ASP A 152 8.00 16.68 2.76
N ALA A 153 7.63 17.91 2.36
CA ALA A 153 8.62 18.94 2.05
C ALA A 153 9.58 19.21 3.24
N ARG A 154 9.12 18.98 4.48
CA ARG A 154 9.93 19.12 5.69
C ARG A 154 10.91 17.93 5.87
N ALA A 155 10.51 16.72 5.49
CA ALA A 155 11.41 15.56 5.46
C ALA A 155 12.42 15.67 4.32
N ALA A 156 12.04 16.26 3.19
CA ALA A 156 12.92 16.54 2.06
C ALA A 156 14.07 17.51 2.41
N ALA A 157 13.87 18.39 3.39
CA ALA A 157 14.89 19.33 3.87
C ALA A 157 15.98 18.68 4.75
N ARG A 158 15.75 17.46 5.26
CA ARG A 158 16.77 16.69 6.00
C ARG A 158 17.60 15.88 5.00
N HIS A 159 18.68 16.45 4.56
CA HIS A 159 19.61 15.78 3.65
C HIS A 159 20.39 14.71 4.44
N THR A 160 19.89 13.48 4.46
CA THR A 160 20.63 12.33 5.03
C THR A 160 21.35 11.65 3.87
N ASP A 161 22.67 11.79 3.82
CA ASP A 161 23.48 11.00 2.91
C ASP A 161 23.72 9.62 3.54
N LEU A 162 22.88 8.66 3.17
CA LEU A 162 22.99 7.30 3.68
C LEU A 162 24.34 6.65 3.33
N ARG A 163 24.98 7.05 2.22
CA ARG A 163 26.29 6.54 1.83
C ARG A 163 27.37 7.00 2.81
N ALA A 164 27.32 8.27 3.21
CA ALA A 164 28.22 8.81 4.24
C ALA A 164 27.96 8.20 5.61
N GLU A 165 26.68 8.03 6.00
CA GLU A 165 26.29 7.36 7.25
C GLU A 165 26.83 5.93 7.33
N LEU A 166 26.83 5.20 6.22
CA LEU A 166 27.33 3.83 6.13
C LEU A 166 28.86 3.75 5.94
N GLY A 167 29.55 4.88 5.79
CA GLY A 167 31.00 4.93 5.57
C GLY A 167 31.44 4.30 4.24
N LEU A 168 30.61 4.43 3.18
CA LEU A 168 30.90 3.80 1.90
C LEU A 168 32.04 4.50 1.17
N ALA A 169 33.02 3.73 0.73
CA ALA A 169 34.08 4.24 -0.12
C ALA A 169 33.56 4.66 -1.51
N PRO A 170 34.23 5.61 -2.18
CA PRO A 170 33.90 5.97 -3.55
C PRO A 170 33.89 4.73 -4.47
N GLY A 171 32.84 4.59 -5.28
CA GLY A 171 32.69 3.48 -6.22
C GLY A 171 32.02 2.22 -5.65
N GLN A 172 31.89 2.07 -4.33
CA GLN A 172 31.09 0.98 -3.77
C GLN A 172 29.63 1.09 -4.21
N LEU A 173 29.01 -0.05 -4.56
CA LEU A 173 27.60 -0.12 -4.95
C LEU A 173 26.70 -0.41 -3.74
N LEU A 174 25.65 0.39 -3.59
CA LEU A 174 24.68 0.24 -2.50
C LEU A 174 23.37 -0.38 -3.03
N VAL A 175 23.09 -1.60 -2.60
CA VAL A 175 21.81 -2.28 -2.79
C VAL A 175 20.91 -1.92 -1.63
N GLY A 176 19.68 -1.50 -1.92
CA GLY A 176 18.70 -1.16 -0.89
C GLY A 176 17.43 -1.99 -0.97
N SER A 177 16.85 -2.30 0.17
CA SER A 177 15.51 -2.87 0.28
C SER A 177 14.75 -2.18 1.42
N VAL A 178 13.46 -1.95 1.20
CA VAL A 178 12.59 -1.27 2.17
C VAL A 178 11.32 -2.09 2.38
N GLY A 179 10.99 -2.37 3.63
CA GLY A 179 9.76 -3.08 3.96
C GLY A 179 9.73 -3.65 5.37
N ARG A 180 8.55 -4.14 5.76
CA ARG A 180 8.39 -4.84 7.04
C ARG A 180 9.25 -6.10 7.07
N LEU A 181 9.95 -6.34 8.17
CA LEU A 181 10.73 -7.56 8.37
C LEU A 181 9.78 -8.71 8.75
N HIS A 182 9.22 -9.35 7.74
CA HIS A 182 8.26 -10.45 7.83
C HIS A 182 8.49 -11.42 6.67
N VAL A 183 8.24 -12.70 6.89
CA VAL A 183 8.47 -13.79 5.92
C VAL A 183 7.89 -13.49 4.52
N SER A 184 6.72 -12.84 4.45
CA SER A 184 6.11 -12.46 3.16
C SER A 184 6.95 -11.47 2.35
N LYS A 185 7.87 -10.72 2.99
CA LYS A 185 8.74 -9.73 2.33
C LYS A 185 10.05 -10.30 1.83
N GLY A 186 10.39 -11.56 2.17
CA GLY A 186 11.50 -12.29 1.57
C GLY A 186 12.90 -11.74 1.85
N MET A 187 13.09 -10.96 2.93
CA MET A 187 14.40 -10.37 3.24
C MET A 187 15.46 -11.46 3.52
N ASP A 188 15.05 -12.62 3.97
CA ASP A 188 15.89 -13.81 4.11
C ASP A 188 16.45 -14.30 2.76
N LEU A 189 15.62 -14.32 1.70
CA LEU A 189 16.05 -14.66 0.34
C LEU A 189 17.08 -13.64 -0.19
N LEU A 190 16.84 -12.36 0.09
CA LEU A 190 17.75 -11.29 -0.31
C LEU A 190 19.10 -11.42 0.37
N ILE A 191 19.12 -11.63 1.69
CA ILE A 191 20.37 -11.82 2.46
C ILE A 191 21.11 -13.06 1.96
N ALA A 192 20.43 -14.20 1.80
CA ALA A 192 21.04 -15.43 1.35
C ALA A 192 21.66 -15.29 -0.05
N GLY A 193 20.91 -14.78 -1.01
CA GLY A 193 21.38 -14.56 -2.38
C GLY A 193 22.51 -13.54 -2.47
N PHE A 194 22.42 -12.44 -1.69
CA PHE A 194 23.47 -11.42 -1.63
C PHE A 194 24.79 -11.96 -1.09
N LYS A 195 24.77 -12.73 0.00
CA LYS A 195 25.96 -13.34 0.60
C LYS A 195 26.75 -14.19 -0.39
N VAL A 196 26.06 -14.94 -1.23
CA VAL A 196 26.67 -15.90 -2.16
C VAL A 196 27.17 -15.23 -3.44
N HIS A 197 26.38 -14.30 -4.00
CA HIS A 197 26.60 -13.84 -5.38
C HIS A 197 27.08 -12.38 -5.50
N ALA A 198 26.83 -11.52 -4.49
CA ALA A 198 27.16 -10.11 -4.61
C ALA A 198 28.69 -9.88 -4.58
N PRO A 199 29.20 -8.95 -5.40
CA PRO A 199 30.62 -8.57 -5.38
C PRO A 199 31.08 -8.11 -3.98
N ALA A 200 32.37 -8.32 -3.66
CA ALA A 200 32.93 -8.04 -2.36
C ALA A 200 32.82 -6.55 -1.93
N ASP A 201 32.76 -5.64 -2.89
CA ASP A 201 32.64 -4.19 -2.71
C ASP A 201 31.20 -3.68 -2.76
N ALA A 202 30.21 -4.56 -2.88
CA ALA A 202 28.80 -4.19 -2.76
C ALA A 202 28.34 -4.20 -1.29
N VAL A 203 27.45 -3.28 -0.94
CA VAL A 203 26.83 -3.20 0.39
C VAL A 203 25.31 -3.34 0.25
N LEU A 204 24.69 -4.07 1.16
CA LEU A 204 23.24 -4.23 1.27
C LEU A 204 22.72 -3.47 2.48
N ALA A 205 21.79 -2.54 2.27
CA ALA A 205 21.04 -1.85 3.32
C ALA A 205 19.58 -2.28 3.33
N ILE A 206 19.11 -2.79 4.45
CA ILE A 206 17.71 -3.19 4.65
C ILE A 206 17.06 -2.23 5.65
N LEU A 207 16.03 -1.52 5.21
CA LEU A 207 15.29 -0.54 5.98
C LEU A 207 13.92 -1.12 6.38
N GLY A 208 13.63 -1.11 7.66
CA GLY A 208 12.37 -1.57 8.23
C GLY A 208 12.54 -2.32 9.52
N GLU A 209 11.42 -2.65 10.14
CA GLU A 209 11.31 -3.42 11.38
C GLU A 209 10.25 -4.51 11.25
N GLY A 210 10.28 -5.51 12.11
CA GLY A 210 9.27 -6.56 12.09
C GLY A 210 9.64 -7.77 12.94
N PRO A 211 8.73 -8.75 13.00
CA PRO A 211 8.92 -9.93 13.86
C PRO A 211 10.15 -10.77 13.52
N ASP A 212 10.61 -10.74 12.25
CA ASP A 212 11.71 -11.56 11.79
C ASP A 212 13.10 -10.89 11.96
N GLU A 213 13.16 -9.71 12.58
CA GLU A 213 14.39 -8.91 12.71
C GLU A 213 15.55 -9.68 13.34
N SER A 214 15.28 -10.41 14.42
CA SER A 214 16.31 -11.20 15.11
C SER A 214 16.87 -12.32 14.23
N ALA A 215 15.99 -13.05 13.52
CA ALA A 215 16.40 -14.10 12.59
C ALA A 215 17.21 -13.56 11.41
N LEU A 216 16.80 -12.41 10.86
CA LEU A 216 17.50 -11.77 9.76
C LEU A 216 18.88 -11.23 10.19
N LYS A 217 19.02 -10.70 11.43
CA LYS A 217 20.32 -10.32 12.00
C LYS A 217 21.25 -11.53 12.15
N GLN A 218 20.73 -12.67 12.59
CA GLN A 218 21.49 -13.91 12.66
C GLN A 218 21.93 -14.39 11.27
N LEU A 219 21.03 -14.34 10.27
CA LEU A 219 21.35 -14.73 8.90
C LEU A 219 22.40 -13.82 8.26
N ALA A 220 22.39 -12.51 8.57
CA ALA A 220 23.36 -11.54 8.12
C ALA A 220 24.71 -11.63 8.85
N ALA A 221 24.75 -12.29 10.01
CA ALA A 221 25.97 -12.36 10.83
C ALA A 221 27.17 -12.90 10.05
N GLY A 222 28.33 -12.32 10.34
CA GLY A 222 29.58 -12.65 9.67
C GLY A 222 29.81 -12.00 8.31
N ASP A 223 28.82 -11.26 7.77
CA ASP A 223 29.00 -10.47 6.54
C ASP A 223 28.84 -8.96 6.82
N ALA A 224 29.98 -8.29 6.98
CA ALA A 224 30.02 -6.87 7.26
C ALA A 224 29.43 -5.96 6.15
N ARG A 225 29.13 -6.51 4.98
CA ARG A 225 28.48 -5.80 3.88
C ARG A 225 26.98 -5.62 4.07
N ILE A 226 26.35 -6.39 4.99
CA ILE A 226 24.90 -6.38 5.19
C ILE A 226 24.55 -5.53 6.42
N ARG A 227 23.70 -4.53 6.22
CA ARG A 227 23.28 -3.57 7.23
C ARG A 227 21.74 -3.59 7.38
N LEU A 228 21.24 -4.00 8.56
CA LEU A 228 19.85 -3.83 8.93
C LEU A 228 19.73 -2.52 9.71
N LEU A 229 19.05 -1.52 9.13
CA LEU A 229 19.04 -0.14 9.63
C LEU A 229 17.82 0.18 10.51
N GLY A 230 16.94 -0.79 10.72
CA GLY A 230 15.69 -0.55 11.48
C GLY A 230 14.70 0.34 10.73
N PHE A 231 13.72 0.85 11.46
CA PHE A 231 12.73 1.79 10.93
C PHE A 231 13.38 3.14 10.62
N ARG A 232 13.04 3.69 9.43
CA ARG A 232 13.47 5.03 9.02
C ARG A 232 12.27 5.85 8.55
N SER A 233 12.23 7.11 8.94
CA SER A 233 11.22 8.09 8.47
C SER A 233 11.63 8.84 7.20
N ASP A 234 12.92 8.76 6.82
CA ASP A 234 13.55 9.43 5.69
C ASP A 234 13.78 8.48 4.49
N VAL A 235 12.89 7.53 4.29
CA VAL A 235 12.99 6.51 3.20
C VAL A 235 13.21 7.15 1.84
N ASP A 236 12.55 8.29 1.55
CA ASP A 236 12.71 9.03 0.30
C ASP A 236 14.16 9.48 0.04
N GLN A 237 14.88 9.87 1.09
CA GLN A 237 16.28 10.26 0.97
C GLN A 237 17.18 9.03 0.86
N ALA A 238 16.89 7.99 1.65
CA ALA A 238 17.64 6.73 1.59
C ALA A 238 17.55 6.10 0.20
N LEU A 239 16.37 6.11 -0.43
CA LEU A 239 16.18 5.60 -1.80
C LEU A 239 17.09 6.28 -2.82
N LYS A 240 17.35 7.60 -2.69
CA LYS A 240 18.24 8.33 -3.60
C LYS A 240 19.69 7.87 -3.50
N SER A 241 20.10 7.30 -2.37
CA SER A 241 21.44 6.79 -2.12
C SER A 241 21.68 5.40 -2.74
N PHE A 242 20.61 4.64 -3.07
CA PHE A 242 20.74 3.31 -3.64
C PHE A 242 21.16 3.34 -5.11
N ASP A 243 22.03 2.43 -5.48
CA ASP A 243 22.37 2.14 -6.87
C ASP A 243 21.37 1.13 -7.47
N LEU A 244 20.88 0.20 -6.64
CA LEU A 244 19.87 -0.79 -7.02
C LEU A 244 18.87 -0.96 -5.88
N PHE A 245 17.58 -0.85 -6.18
CA PHE A 245 16.51 -1.22 -5.25
C PHE A 245 16.05 -2.65 -5.51
N VAL A 246 15.95 -3.46 -4.46
CA VAL A 246 15.50 -4.87 -4.55
C VAL A 246 14.26 -5.10 -3.69
N SER A 247 13.21 -5.65 -4.30
CA SER A 247 11.99 -6.11 -3.61
C SER A 247 11.88 -7.64 -3.71
N PRO A 248 12.28 -8.39 -2.67
CA PRO A 248 12.37 -9.85 -2.70
C PRO A 248 11.08 -10.57 -2.25
N SER A 249 9.94 -9.90 -2.25
CA SER A 249 8.69 -10.35 -1.63
C SER A 249 8.21 -11.70 -2.14
N ARG A 250 7.69 -12.54 -1.23
CA ARG A 250 6.96 -13.77 -1.56
C ARG A 250 5.51 -13.49 -1.92
N GLU A 251 4.96 -12.44 -1.31
CA GLU A 251 3.57 -12.01 -1.54
C GLU A 251 3.52 -10.49 -1.57
N GLU A 252 2.95 -9.92 -2.63
CA GLU A 252 2.79 -8.47 -2.75
C GLU A 252 1.64 -8.14 -3.71
N ALA A 253 0.61 -7.47 -3.18
CA ALA A 253 -0.52 -7.03 -3.98
C ALA A 253 -0.24 -5.70 -4.69
N PHE A 254 0.36 -4.74 -3.97
CA PHE A 254 0.77 -3.45 -4.53
C PHE A 254 1.91 -2.84 -3.68
N PRO A 255 3.16 -2.98 -4.11
CA PRO A 255 4.33 -2.58 -3.32
C PRO A 255 4.59 -1.07 -3.40
N LEU A 256 4.22 -0.33 -2.37
CA LEU A 256 4.52 1.10 -2.29
C LEU A 256 6.02 1.39 -2.38
N ALA A 257 6.86 0.55 -1.76
CA ALA A 257 8.31 0.73 -1.81
C ALA A 257 8.91 0.63 -3.23
N ILE A 258 8.33 -0.21 -4.12
CA ILE A 258 8.71 -0.22 -5.54
C ILE A 258 8.32 1.11 -6.21
N LEU A 259 7.09 1.58 -5.97
CA LEU A 259 6.64 2.85 -6.54
C LEU A 259 7.48 4.04 -6.05
N GLU A 260 7.87 4.03 -4.79
CA GLU A 260 8.79 5.02 -4.19
C GLU A 260 10.16 4.95 -4.85
N ALA A 261 10.70 3.76 -5.10
CA ALA A 261 11.97 3.55 -5.79
C ALA A 261 11.91 4.01 -7.28
N MET A 262 10.81 3.71 -7.99
CA MET A 262 10.54 4.19 -9.33
C MET A 262 10.52 5.73 -9.39
N ARG A 263 9.83 6.38 -8.46
CA ARG A 263 9.79 7.86 -8.35
C ARG A 263 11.14 8.47 -7.98
N ALA A 264 11.95 7.75 -7.21
CA ALA A 264 13.33 8.14 -6.92
C ALA A 264 14.29 7.91 -8.10
N GLY A 265 13.80 7.32 -9.20
CA GLY A 265 14.59 7.01 -10.39
C GLY A 265 15.62 5.93 -10.14
N ARG A 266 15.37 4.98 -9.25
CA ARG A 266 16.32 3.90 -8.96
C ARG A 266 16.09 2.70 -9.83
N PRO A 267 17.15 2.03 -10.36
CA PRO A 267 17.02 0.70 -10.95
C PRO A 267 16.29 -0.24 -10.00
N VAL A 268 15.29 -0.98 -10.51
CA VAL A 268 14.45 -1.88 -9.71
C VAL A 268 14.64 -3.32 -10.15
N LEU A 269 14.93 -4.20 -9.19
CA LEU A 269 14.88 -5.65 -9.30
C LEU A 269 13.81 -6.16 -8.32
N SER A 270 12.86 -6.96 -8.79
CA SER A 270 11.80 -7.48 -7.94
C SER A 270 11.50 -8.94 -8.23
N THR A 271 10.99 -9.65 -7.24
CA THR A 271 10.32 -10.93 -7.47
C THR A 271 8.98 -10.70 -8.17
N ALA A 272 8.59 -11.65 -9.02
CA ALA A 272 7.43 -11.59 -9.89
C ALA A 272 6.12 -11.96 -9.16
N THR A 273 5.80 -11.28 -8.05
CA THR A 273 4.49 -11.37 -7.38
C THR A 273 3.43 -10.57 -8.15
N GLN A 274 2.16 -10.66 -7.76
CA GLN A 274 1.04 -10.07 -8.53
C GLN A 274 1.22 -8.57 -8.82
N GLY A 275 1.45 -7.78 -7.78
CA GLY A 275 1.61 -6.34 -7.93
C GLY A 275 2.82 -5.92 -8.76
N PRO A 276 4.03 -6.39 -8.47
CA PRO A 276 5.22 -6.13 -9.28
C PRO A 276 5.09 -6.55 -10.75
N ARG A 277 4.47 -7.71 -11.06
CA ARG A 277 4.23 -8.12 -12.45
C ARG A 277 3.44 -7.08 -13.23
N GLU A 278 2.40 -6.52 -12.63
CA GLU A 278 1.56 -5.51 -13.26
C GLU A 278 2.23 -4.14 -13.27
N MET A 279 2.79 -3.71 -12.14
CA MET A 279 3.41 -2.39 -11.98
C MET A 279 4.64 -2.21 -12.87
N LEU A 280 5.44 -3.25 -13.04
CA LEU A 280 6.69 -3.23 -13.79
C LEU A 280 6.56 -3.74 -15.23
N ALA A 281 5.36 -4.10 -15.68
CA ALA A 281 5.13 -4.49 -17.06
C ALA A 281 5.49 -3.35 -18.03
N GLY A 282 6.39 -3.62 -18.97
CA GLY A 282 6.87 -2.62 -19.95
C GLY A 282 7.76 -1.52 -19.34
N GLN A 283 8.13 -1.61 -18.06
CA GLN A 283 9.04 -0.68 -17.39
C GLN A 283 10.49 -1.18 -17.48
N PRO A 284 11.48 -0.29 -17.44
CA PRO A 284 12.91 -0.67 -17.43
C PRO A 284 13.34 -1.23 -16.05
N ALA A 285 12.71 -2.33 -15.66
CA ALA A 285 12.94 -3.03 -14.39
C ALA A 285 13.12 -4.53 -14.64
N ARG A 286 13.73 -5.23 -13.70
CA ARG A 286 13.96 -6.67 -13.80
C ARG A 286 13.05 -7.43 -12.86
N LEU A 287 12.43 -8.50 -13.37
CA LEU A 287 11.64 -9.46 -12.58
C LEU A 287 12.33 -10.82 -12.54
N VAL A 288 12.31 -11.47 -11.36
CA VAL A 288 12.80 -12.83 -11.14
C VAL A 288 11.72 -13.70 -10.50
N PRO A 289 11.78 -15.03 -10.61
CA PRO A 289 10.88 -15.94 -9.93
C PRO A 289 10.81 -15.70 -8.42
N VAL A 290 9.64 -15.99 -7.83
CA VAL A 290 9.42 -15.87 -6.39
C VAL A 290 10.04 -17.07 -5.66
N GLY A 291 10.68 -16.82 -4.51
CA GLY A 291 11.11 -17.88 -3.58
C GLY A 291 12.49 -18.46 -3.84
N ASP A 292 13.20 -18.00 -4.85
CA ASP A 292 14.53 -18.50 -5.22
C ASP A 292 15.64 -17.49 -4.87
N ALA A 293 16.40 -17.80 -3.82
CA ALA A 293 17.49 -16.94 -3.35
C ALA A 293 18.70 -16.96 -4.31
N ASP A 294 18.97 -18.08 -4.98
CA ASP A 294 20.09 -18.21 -5.91
C ASP A 294 19.85 -17.38 -7.18
N LEU A 295 18.68 -17.53 -7.79
CA LEU A 295 18.30 -16.70 -8.95
C LEU A 295 18.25 -15.20 -8.61
N LEU A 296 17.72 -14.85 -7.43
CA LEU A 296 17.72 -13.46 -6.97
C LEU A 296 19.15 -12.92 -6.80
N GLY A 297 20.03 -13.69 -6.17
CA GLY A 297 21.44 -13.33 -5.96
C GLY A 297 22.21 -13.16 -7.27
N ARG A 298 22.03 -14.07 -8.22
CA ARG A 298 22.63 -13.96 -9.58
C ARG A 298 22.13 -12.70 -10.29
N ALA A 299 20.83 -12.41 -10.22
CA ALA A 299 20.25 -11.23 -10.82
C ALA A 299 20.81 -9.95 -10.19
N ILE A 300 21.00 -9.92 -8.86
CA ILE A 300 21.67 -8.81 -8.17
C ILE A 300 23.09 -8.62 -8.70
N ALA A 301 23.89 -9.69 -8.78
CA ALA A 301 25.27 -9.63 -9.26
C ALA A 301 25.37 -9.13 -10.70
N GLU A 302 24.44 -9.54 -11.57
CA GLU A 302 24.37 -9.08 -12.97
C GLU A 302 24.02 -7.60 -13.07
N GLU A 303 23.01 -7.12 -12.30
CA GLU A 303 22.64 -5.70 -12.26
C GLU A 303 23.80 -4.85 -11.71
N LEU A 304 24.48 -5.29 -10.66
CA LEU A 304 25.62 -4.58 -10.10
C LEU A 304 26.78 -4.51 -11.12
N ARG A 305 27.06 -5.58 -11.89
CA ARG A 305 28.07 -5.53 -12.98
C ARG A 305 27.67 -4.52 -14.04
N ARG A 306 26.39 -4.47 -14.44
CA ARG A 306 25.87 -3.50 -15.40
C ARG A 306 26.02 -2.06 -14.88
N LEU A 307 25.67 -1.81 -13.61
CA LEU A 307 25.72 -0.49 -13.00
C LEU A 307 27.16 0.01 -12.76
N ARG A 308 28.14 -0.90 -12.65
CA ARG A 308 29.55 -0.54 -12.41
C ARG A 308 30.17 0.22 -13.57
N VAL A 309 29.80 -0.10 -14.79
CA VAL A 309 30.30 0.57 -16.01
C VAL A 309 29.56 1.87 -16.33
N VAL A 310 28.48 2.16 -15.61
CA VAL A 310 27.68 3.38 -15.75
C VAL A 310 28.14 4.41 -14.70
N PRO A 311 28.51 5.63 -15.08
CA PRO A 311 28.81 6.69 -14.13
C PRO A 311 27.68 6.89 -13.11
N ALA A 312 28.01 7.15 -11.84
CA ALA A 312 27.01 7.24 -10.76
C ALA A 312 25.85 8.20 -11.05
N GLY A 313 26.15 9.36 -11.65
CA GLY A 313 25.12 10.34 -12.04
C GLY A 313 24.22 9.92 -13.22
N ALA A 314 24.60 8.88 -13.97
CA ALA A 314 23.85 8.36 -15.12
C ALA A 314 23.07 7.06 -14.82
N ARG A 315 23.10 6.55 -13.57
CA ARG A 315 22.39 5.32 -13.17
C ARG A 315 20.88 5.50 -12.98
N GLY A 316 20.41 6.74 -13.06
CA GLY A 316 18.99 7.06 -12.94
C GLY A 316 18.15 6.41 -14.04
N VAL A 317 16.94 5.96 -13.67
CA VAL A 317 15.98 5.32 -14.54
C VAL A 317 14.67 6.10 -14.54
N SER A 318 14.11 6.35 -15.72
CA SER A 318 12.79 6.99 -15.84
C SER A 318 11.70 5.93 -15.94
N TYR A 319 10.66 6.06 -15.14
CA TYR A 319 9.51 5.15 -15.11
C TYR A 319 8.21 5.89 -15.41
N ALA A 320 7.28 5.24 -16.09
CA ALA A 320 5.93 5.74 -16.29
C ALA A 320 5.09 5.51 -15.01
N THR A 321 4.98 6.52 -14.14
CA THR A 321 4.27 6.42 -12.85
C THR A 321 2.94 7.18 -12.82
N ALA A 322 2.50 7.80 -13.92
CA ALA A 322 1.28 8.62 -13.99
C ALA A 322 -0.01 7.84 -13.62
N ALA A 323 -0.06 6.54 -13.90
CA ALA A 323 -1.18 5.68 -13.51
C ALA A 323 -1.36 5.56 -11.99
N TYR A 324 -0.32 5.87 -11.22
CA TYR A 324 -0.26 5.77 -9.76
C TYR A 324 -0.31 7.15 -9.10
N ASP A 325 -0.95 8.13 -9.78
CA ASP A 325 -1.17 9.46 -9.24
C ASP A 325 -2.29 9.46 -8.22
N ARG A 326 -2.06 10.14 -7.06
CA ARG A 326 -3.01 10.19 -5.96
C ARG A 326 -4.32 10.88 -6.36
N SER A 327 -4.25 12.00 -7.06
CA SER A 327 -5.43 12.77 -7.44
C SER A 327 -6.35 11.96 -8.36
N ASN A 328 -5.76 11.23 -9.31
CA ASN A 328 -6.48 10.32 -10.18
C ASN A 328 -7.12 9.16 -9.39
N ALA A 329 -6.38 8.53 -8.47
CA ALA A 329 -6.91 7.44 -7.65
C ALA A 329 -8.05 7.90 -6.73
N VAL A 330 -7.94 9.09 -6.11
CA VAL A 330 -9.00 9.70 -5.29
C VAL A 330 -10.24 9.99 -6.12
N ALA A 331 -10.09 10.60 -7.31
CA ALA A 331 -11.21 10.89 -8.20
C ALA A 331 -11.93 9.61 -8.64
N ARG A 332 -11.19 8.56 -9.02
CA ARG A 332 -11.74 7.25 -9.37
C ARG A 332 -12.45 6.58 -8.19
N THR A 333 -11.92 6.72 -6.98
CA THR A 333 -12.56 6.19 -5.77
C THR A 333 -13.90 6.87 -5.50
N LEU A 334 -13.97 8.21 -5.64
CA LEU A 334 -15.22 8.95 -5.51
C LEU A 334 -16.22 8.62 -6.61
N GLY A 335 -15.77 8.41 -7.85
CA GLY A 335 -16.60 7.90 -8.94
C GLY A 335 -17.20 6.54 -8.60
N PHE A 336 -16.35 5.61 -8.16
CA PHE A 336 -16.77 4.26 -7.76
C PHE A 336 -17.77 4.27 -6.59
N TYR A 337 -17.64 5.18 -5.62
CA TYR A 337 -18.64 5.33 -4.56
C TYR A 337 -20.02 5.66 -5.14
N ARG A 338 -20.09 6.56 -6.12
CA ARG A 338 -21.36 6.93 -6.77
C ARG A 338 -21.97 5.76 -7.56
N ASP A 339 -21.13 5.01 -8.27
CA ASP A 339 -21.58 3.84 -9.01
C ASP A 339 -22.22 2.80 -8.08
N VAL A 340 -21.60 2.56 -6.90
CA VAL A 340 -22.15 1.64 -5.89
C VAL A 340 -23.45 2.17 -5.30
N MET A 341 -23.52 3.46 -4.97
CA MET A 341 -24.75 4.09 -4.44
C MET A 341 -25.92 4.01 -5.45
N LEU A 342 -25.63 4.27 -6.73
CA LEU A 342 -26.63 4.15 -7.80
C LEU A 342 -27.12 2.71 -7.98
N SER A 343 -26.21 1.74 -7.93
CA SER A 343 -26.58 0.32 -8.00
C SER A 343 -27.51 -0.09 -6.85
N GLN A 344 -27.23 0.35 -5.63
CA GLN A 344 -28.09 0.09 -4.47
C GLN A 344 -29.49 0.71 -4.64
N ALA A 345 -29.59 1.95 -5.11
CA ALA A 345 -30.85 2.62 -5.35
C ALA A 345 -31.70 1.88 -6.40
N THR A 346 -31.06 1.42 -7.48
CA THR A 346 -31.75 0.64 -8.54
C THR A 346 -32.22 -0.71 -8.03
N GLN A 347 -31.47 -1.39 -7.17
CA GLN A 347 -31.89 -2.66 -6.57
C GLN A 347 -33.06 -2.45 -5.61
N ALA A 348 -33.06 -1.40 -4.81
CA ALA A 348 -34.17 -1.08 -3.89
C ALA A 348 -35.47 -0.85 -4.66
N HIS A 349 -35.46 -0.07 -5.74
CA HIS A 349 -36.65 0.16 -6.57
C HIS A 349 -37.20 -1.13 -7.19
N ARG A 350 -36.35 -2.05 -7.63
CA ARG A 350 -36.81 -3.33 -8.18
C ARG A 350 -37.54 -4.20 -7.15
N PHE A 351 -37.08 -4.20 -5.90
CA PHE A 351 -37.80 -4.94 -4.83
C PHE A 351 -39.13 -4.31 -4.49
N ASP A 352 -39.25 -2.98 -4.48
CA ASP A 352 -40.50 -2.27 -4.22
C ASP A 352 -41.52 -2.54 -5.36
N ASP A 353 -41.10 -2.52 -6.64
CA ASP A 353 -41.90 -2.82 -7.80
C ASP A 353 -42.38 -4.30 -7.82
N GLU A 354 -41.51 -5.25 -7.42
CA GLU A 354 -41.89 -6.67 -7.35
C GLU A 354 -42.86 -6.94 -6.18
N GLU A 355 -42.71 -6.26 -5.05
CA GLU A 355 -43.61 -6.39 -3.90
C GLU A 355 -45.01 -5.80 -4.22
N GLU A 356 -45.09 -4.66 -4.93
CA GLU A 356 -46.35 -4.10 -5.42
C GLU A 356 -47.00 -5.00 -6.46
N ALA A 357 -46.23 -5.66 -7.35
CA ALA A 357 -46.79 -6.59 -8.36
C ALA A 357 -47.29 -7.91 -7.75
N ILE A 358 -46.83 -8.31 -6.56
CA ILE A 358 -47.34 -9.50 -5.85
C ILE A 358 -48.61 -9.20 -5.05
N ILE A 359 -48.83 -7.94 -4.66
CA ILE A 359 -49.98 -7.50 -3.87
C ILE A 359 -51.15 -7.09 -4.77
N ALA A 360 -50.94 -6.80 -6.05
CA ALA A 360 -51.95 -6.48 -7.06
C ALA A 360 -52.47 -7.75 -7.77
#